data_b76a28babff768db65dff0dfca5a4390
#
_entry.id   b76a28babff768db65dff0dfca5a4390
#
_cell.length_a   1.000
_cell.length_b   1.000
_cell.length_c   1.000
_cell.angle_alpha   90.00
_cell.angle_beta   90.00
_cell.angle_gamma   90.00
#
_symmetry.space_group_name_H-M   'P 1'
#
loop_
_entity.id
_entity.type
_entity.pdbx_description
1 polymer ?
#
loop_
_entity_poly.entity_id
_entity_poly.type
_entity_poly.pdbx_seq_one_letter_code
_entity_poly.pdbx_strand_id
1 'polypeptide(L)'
;MKGQKKFYLLLIILSLIALFSISCNNNNKDKTGTEERKLSYYAGNWYEKPDEKTAEMNILTINADSSVTLKDGTNPDVTIPSNSVTRVSDTNYTTIYNDSSVNIDVKLTLIFSSDMQGKLTMETGTDSAIVDITKK
;
A
#
# COMPACT_ATOMS: atom_id res chain seq x y z
N MET A 1 -16.58 -14.43 9.12
CA MET A 1 -15.72 -15.08 8.50
C MET A 1 -14.94 -14.38 7.53
N LYS A 2 -15.47 -13.64 6.68
CA LYS A 2 -14.69 -12.97 5.73
C LYS A 2 -13.72 -12.03 6.31
N GLY A 3 -14.07 -11.37 7.36
CA GLY A 3 -13.17 -10.42 7.96
C GLY A 3 -11.97 -11.06 8.58
N GLN A 4 -12.03 -12.34 8.82
CA GLN A 4 -10.92 -12.97 9.44
C GLN A 4 -9.71 -13.08 8.56
N LYS A 5 -9.91 -13.19 7.27
CA LYS A 5 -8.76 -13.27 6.41
C LYS A 5 -7.99 -12.00 6.41
N LYS A 6 -8.68 -10.91 6.49
CA LYS A 6 -7.98 -9.65 6.54
C LYS A 6 -7.20 -9.54 7.81
N PHE A 7 -7.74 -10.07 8.86
CA PHE A 7 -7.03 -9.99 10.08
C PHE A 7 -5.75 -10.76 10.04
N TYR A 8 -5.76 -11.92 9.45
CA TYR A 8 -4.53 -12.66 9.40
C TYR A 8 -3.47 -11.93 8.64
N LEU A 9 -3.88 -11.27 7.58
CA LEU A 9 -2.90 -10.51 6.87
C LEU A 9 -2.35 -9.40 7.71
N LEU A 10 -3.20 -8.88 8.56
CA LEU A 10 -2.71 -7.79 9.34
C LEU A 10 -1.79 -8.19 10.43
N LEU A 11 -1.76 -9.42 10.75
CA LEU A 11 -0.96 -9.78 11.84
C LEU A 11 0.46 -9.95 11.62
N ILE A 12 0.83 -9.92 10.51
CA ILE A 12 2.12 -10.21 10.26
C ILE A 12 3.09 -9.26 10.57
N ILE A 13 3.35 -8.59 11.02
CA ILE A 13 4.29 -7.71 11.31
C ILE A 13 5.23 -6.97 11.39
N LEU A 14 5.52 -6.51 11.57
CA LEU A 14 6.00 -5.55 11.91
C LEU A 14 7.28 -5.16 12.20
N SER A 15 8.02 -5.61 12.51
CA SER A 15 9.23 -5.14 12.94
C SER A 15 10.01 -4.37 11.95
N LEU A 16 9.66 -4.45 10.75
CA LEU A 16 10.42 -3.78 9.77
C LEU A 16 10.39 -2.31 9.85
N ILE A 17 9.44 -1.81 10.50
CA ILE A 17 9.28 -0.40 10.51
C ILE A 17 10.47 0.35 10.98
N ALA A 18 11.15 -0.20 11.91
CA ALA A 18 12.25 0.51 12.47
C ALA A 18 13.36 0.76 11.48
N LEU A 19 13.44 -0.09 10.51
CA LEU A 19 14.52 0.06 9.57
C LEU A 19 14.37 1.25 8.69
N PHE A 20 13.16 1.65 8.48
CA PHE A 20 12.98 2.71 7.55
C PHE A 20 13.35 4.05 8.12
N SER A 21 13.28 4.16 9.38
CA SER A 21 13.53 5.47 9.91
C SER A 21 14.93 5.90 9.66
N ILE A 22 15.80 5.00 9.40
CA ILE A 22 17.14 5.39 9.19
C ILE A 22 17.37 6.02 7.89
N SER A 23 16.71 5.54 6.92
CA SER A 23 17.06 6.00 5.62
C SER A 23 16.61 7.38 5.39
N CYS A 24 15.85 7.85 6.20
CA CYS A 24 15.42 9.07 5.89
C CYS A 24 16.34 10.12 5.83
N ASN A 25 17.23 10.13 6.21
CA ASN A 25 17.99 11.21 6.15
C ASN A 25 18.49 11.64 5.01
N ASN A 26 18.60 11.75 4.48
CA ASN A 26 19.11 12.22 3.53
C ASN A 26 18.75 13.04 2.73
N ASN A 27 18.67 13.24 2.45
CA ASN A 27 18.46 13.83 1.77
C ASN A 27 18.38 14.68 1.07
N ASN A 28 18.45 14.92 0.72
CA ASN A 28 18.38 15.56 0.10
C ASN A 28 18.16 16.24 -0.66
N LYS A 29 18.28 16.45 -0.98
CA LYS A 29 18.10 16.97 -1.62
C LYS A 29 17.96 17.51 -2.54
N ASP A 30 18.13 17.65 -2.83
CA ASP A 30 18.12 18.17 -3.76
C ASP A 30 17.65 18.00 -4.79
N LYS A 31 17.13 17.85 -5.14
CA LYS A 31 16.64 17.69 -6.09
C LYS A 31 16.45 18.48 -7.00
N THR A 32 16.54 18.65 -7.38
CA THR A 32 16.69 19.67 -8.16
C THR A 32 16.22 19.42 -9.49
N GLY A 33 15.38 20.03 -10.03
CA GLY A 33 14.92 19.88 -11.35
C GLY A 33 14.20 18.58 -11.62
N THR A 34 14.23 17.70 -10.73
CA THR A 34 13.56 16.44 -10.92
C THR A 34 12.12 16.55 -10.50
N GLU A 35 11.22 16.15 -11.36
CA GLU A 35 9.83 16.20 -11.01
C GLU A 35 9.50 15.18 -9.96
N GLU A 36 8.62 15.53 -9.08
CA GLU A 36 8.18 14.59 -8.08
C GLU A 36 7.34 13.51 -8.73
N ARG A 37 7.58 12.29 -8.35
CA ARG A 37 6.82 11.18 -8.87
C ARG A 37 5.48 11.11 -8.17
N LYS A 38 4.42 11.10 -8.93
CA LYS A 38 3.11 10.91 -8.35
C LYS A 38 2.80 9.44 -8.31
N LEU A 39 1.81 9.07 -7.50
CA LEU A 39 1.45 7.67 -7.40
C LEU A 39 1.08 7.09 -8.75
N SER A 40 0.57 7.89 -9.65
CA SER A 40 0.21 7.40 -10.98
C SER A 40 1.39 6.84 -11.76
N TYR A 41 2.61 7.15 -11.34
CA TYR A 41 3.76 6.54 -11.97
C TYR A 41 3.72 5.02 -11.82
N TYR A 42 3.10 4.57 -10.75
CA TYR A 42 2.99 3.15 -10.47
C TYR A 42 1.63 2.58 -10.86
N ALA A 43 0.90 3.27 -11.73
CA ALA A 43 -0.44 2.84 -12.11
C ALA A 43 -0.44 1.44 -12.68
N GLY A 44 -1.46 0.69 -12.36
CA GLY A 44 -1.61 -0.68 -12.83
C GLY A 44 -2.22 -1.55 -11.75
N ASN A 45 -2.28 -2.83 -12.05
CA ASN A 45 -2.85 -3.80 -11.12
C ASN A 45 -1.73 -4.43 -10.31
N TRP A 46 -1.91 -4.48 -9.00
CA TRP A 46 -0.91 -4.99 -8.10
C TRP A 46 -1.44 -6.23 -7.41
N TYR A 47 -0.61 -7.25 -7.33
CA TYR A 47 -1.01 -8.58 -6.90
C TYR A 47 -0.21 -9.00 -5.68
N GLU A 48 -0.86 -9.73 -4.82
CA GLU A 48 -0.22 -10.36 -3.69
C GLU A 48 0.09 -11.79 -4.05
N LYS A 49 1.24 -12.26 -3.62
CA LYS A 49 1.59 -13.64 -3.80
C LYS A 49 1.92 -14.23 -2.44
N PRO A 50 0.91 -14.74 -1.75
CA PRO A 50 1.10 -15.18 -0.38
C PRO A 50 2.14 -16.28 -0.24
N ASP A 51 2.15 -17.22 -1.15
CA ASP A 51 3.16 -18.24 -1.15
C ASP A 51 3.14 -18.93 -2.50
N GLU A 52 4.01 -19.91 -2.66
CA GLU A 52 4.15 -20.53 -3.97
C GLU A 52 2.96 -21.36 -4.37
N LYS A 53 2.20 -21.82 -3.40
CA LYS A 53 1.08 -22.67 -3.71
C LYS A 53 -0.17 -21.91 -4.00
N THR A 54 -0.26 -20.68 -3.57
CA THR A 54 -1.46 -19.89 -3.71
C THR A 54 -1.38 -19.03 -4.95
N ALA A 55 -2.46 -18.97 -5.68
CA ALA A 55 -2.51 -18.12 -6.86
C ALA A 55 -2.38 -16.66 -6.45
N GLU A 56 -1.80 -15.87 -7.33
CA GLU A 56 -1.72 -14.45 -7.09
C GLU A 56 -3.10 -13.84 -7.10
N MET A 57 -3.30 -12.86 -6.26
CA MET A 57 -4.57 -12.17 -6.18
C MET A 57 -4.36 -10.69 -6.37
N ASN A 58 -5.21 -10.10 -7.18
CA ASN A 58 -5.17 -8.64 -7.36
C ASN A 58 -5.75 -8.01 -6.10
N ILE A 59 -4.93 -7.32 -5.36
CA ILE A 59 -5.40 -6.72 -4.11
C ILE A 59 -5.51 -5.22 -4.20
N LEU A 60 -4.90 -4.61 -5.20
CA LEU A 60 -5.10 -3.19 -5.37
C LEU A 60 -4.79 -2.78 -6.80
N THR A 61 -5.42 -1.71 -7.21
CA THR A 61 -5.15 -1.08 -8.49
C THR A 61 -4.81 0.37 -8.22
N ILE A 62 -3.70 0.83 -8.78
CA ILE A 62 -3.36 2.24 -8.74
C ILE A 62 -3.82 2.81 -10.06
N ASN A 63 -4.70 3.78 -9.99
CA ASN A 63 -5.32 4.34 -11.18
C ASN A 63 -4.49 5.46 -11.76
N ALA A 64 -4.74 5.77 -13.01
CA ALA A 64 -3.96 6.79 -13.71
C ALA A 64 -4.10 8.17 -13.08
N ASP A 65 -5.15 8.41 -12.33
CA ASP A 65 -5.32 9.68 -11.65
C ASP A 65 -4.73 9.68 -10.24
N SER A 66 -3.98 8.66 -9.88
CA SER A 66 -3.36 8.49 -8.58
C SER A 66 -4.32 8.09 -7.48
N SER A 67 -5.54 7.72 -7.82
CA SER A 67 -6.42 7.13 -6.83
C SER A 67 -6.08 5.65 -6.67
N VAL A 68 -6.54 5.05 -5.60
CA VAL A 68 -6.22 3.66 -5.29
C VAL A 68 -7.51 2.89 -5.09
N THR A 69 -7.65 1.77 -5.75
CA THR A 69 -8.80 0.89 -5.57
C THR A 69 -8.32 -0.37 -4.86
N LEU A 70 -8.90 -0.63 -3.71
CA LEU A 70 -8.56 -1.83 -2.94
C LEU A 70 -9.52 -2.94 -3.29
N LYS A 71 -8.99 -4.13 -3.42
CA LYS A 71 -9.78 -5.28 -3.81
C LYS A 71 -9.51 -6.42 -2.84
N ASP A 72 -10.56 -7.06 -2.36
CA ASP A 72 -10.33 -8.20 -1.50
C ASP A 72 -11.05 -9.44 -2.01
N GLY A 73 -11.69 -9.35 -3.15
CA GLY A 73 -12.29 -10.53 -3.75
C GLY A 73 -13.66 -10.89 -3.23
N THR A 74 -14.05 -10.38 -2.09
CA THR A 74 -15.34 -10.74 -1.53
C THR A 74 -16.24 -9.55 -1.28
N ASN A 75 -15.66 -8.41 -0.99
CA ASN A 75 -16.43 -7.21 -0.72
C ASN A 75 -16.33 -6.27 -1.89
N PRO A 76 -17.21 -5.29 -1.97
CA PRO A 76 -17.10 -4.30 -3.03
C PRO A 76 -15.75 -3.60 -2.96
N ASP A 77 -15.25 -3.23 -4.12
CA ASP A 77 -14.00 -2.50 -4.17
C ASP A 77 -14.15 -1.16 -3.49
N VAL A 78 -13.08 -0.71 -2.87
CA VAL A 78 -13.05 0.59 -2.22
C VAL A 78 -12.08 1.47 -2.97
N THR A 79 -12.54 2.62 -3.42
CA THR A 79 -11.68 3.55 -4.13
C THR A 79 -11.34 4.73 -3.23
N ILE A 80 -10.05 4.98 -3.07
CA ILE A 80 -9.55 6.08 -2.26
C ILE A 80 -9.13 7.18 -3.23
N PRO A 81 -9.72 8.36 -3.14
CA PRO A 81 -9.42 9.41 -4.12
C PRO A 81 -7.99 9.90 -3.98
N SER A 82 -7.48 10.40 -5.07
CA SER A 82 -6.09 10.82 -5.10
C SER A 82 -5.79 11.92 -4.11
N ASN A 83 -6.76 12.77 -3.81
CA ASN A 83 -6.50 13.86 -2.89
C ASN A 83 -6.40 13.38 -1.44
N SER A 84 -6.71 12.11 -1.18
CA SER A 84 -6.50 11.53 0.14
C SER A 84 -5.16 10.85 0.25
N VAL A 85 -4.42 10.75 -0.83
CA VAL A 85 -3.13 10.08 -0.82
C VAL A 85 -2.05 11.12 -0.61
N THR A 86 -1.18 10.87 0.34
CA THR A 86 -0.08 11.77 0.64
C THR A 86 1.21 11.17 0.11
N ARG A 87 1.95 11.96 -0.63
CA ARG A 87 3.23 11.54 -1.13
C ARG A 87 4.28 11.85 -0.07
N VAL A 88 4.97 10.84 0.38
CA VAL A 88 6.06 11.03 1.33
C VAL A 88 7.38 11.15 0.58
N SER A 89 7.54 10.36 -0.47
CA SER A 89 8.71 10.44 -1.32
C SER A 89 8.33 9.87 -2.68
N ASP A 90 9.28 9.79 -3.58
CA ASP A 90 9.01 9.22 -4.90
C ASP A 90 8.62 7.76 -4.83
N THR A 91 8.91 7.09 -3.75
CA THR A 91 8.62 5.67 -3.63
C THR A 91 7.73 5.34 -2.44
N ASN A 92 7.25 6.35 -1.72
CA ASN A 92 6.50 6.10 -0.49
C ASN A 92 5.25 6.98 -0.46
N TYR A 93 4.09 6.36 -0.33
CA TYR A 93 2.81 7.05 -0.34
C TYR A 93 1.93 6.49 0.76
N THR A 94 1.17 7.36 1.41
CA THR A 94 0.29 6.93 2.50
C THR A 94 -1.10 7.48 2.30
N THR A 95 -2.08 6.80 2.86
CA THR A 95 -3.44 7.27 2.87
C THR A 95 -4.19 6.59 4.01
N ILE A 96 -5.32 7.16 4.39
CA ILE A 96 -6.16 6.56 5.41
C ILE A 96 -7.56 6.45 4.84
N TYR A 97 -8.19 5.31 5.02
CA TYR A 97 -9.57 5.17 4.63
C TYR A 97 -10.33 4.47 5.76
N ASN A 98 -11.64 4.65 5.75
CA ASN A 98 -12.48 4.00 6.74
C ASN A 98 -13.10 2.74 6.14
N ASP A 99 -12.85 1.62 6.78
CA ASP A 99 -13.44 0.36 6.35
C ASP A 99 -14.83 0.30 6.95
N SER A 100 -15.83 0.61 6.15
CA SER A 100 -17.18 0.72 6.64
C SER A 100 -17.76 -0.61 7.11
N SER A 101 -17.19 -1.73 6.68
CA SER A 101 -17.72 -3.01 7.10
C SER A 101 -17.46 -3.25 8.59
N VAL A 102 -16.42 -2.67 9.14
CA VAL A 102 -16.11 -2.80 10.55
C VAL A 102 -15.93 -1.44 11.21
N ASN A 103 -16.11 -0.38 10.46
CA ASN A 103 -16.03 0.99 10.97
C ASN A 103 -14.70 1.27 11.65
N ILE A 104 -13.63 0.93 10.98
CA ILE A 104 -12.29 1.14 11.49
C ILE A 104 -11.49 1.90 10.45
N ASP A 105 -10.70 2.86 10.90
CA ASP A 105 -9.79 3.56 9.99
C ASP A 105 -8.59 2.70 9.75
N VAL A 106 -8.20 2.60 8.49
CA VAL A 106 -7.05 1.82 8.08
C VAL A 106 -6.06 2.74 7.41
N LYS A 107 -4.83 2.72 7.88
CA LYS A 107 -3.78 3.48 7.23
C LYS A 107 -3.07 2.57 6.27
N LEU A 108 -2.91 3.02 5.05
CA LEU A 108 -2.19 2.27 4.03
C LEU A 108 -0.89 2.98 3.72
N THR A 109 0.17 2.21 3.61
CA THR A 109 1.45 2.75 3.19
C THR A 109 1.93 1.89 2.04
N LEU A 110 2.27 2.55 0.94
CA LEU A 110 2.80 1.88 -0.24
C LEU A 110 4.25 2.29 -0.39
N ILE A 111 5.13 1.32 -0.41
CA ILE A 111 6.54 1.56 -0.58
C ILE A 111 7.01 0.72 -1.75
N PHE A 112 7.54 1.37 -2.77
CA PHE A 112 7.93 0.70 -4.00
C PHE A 112 9.45 0.52 -4.05
N SER A 113 9.89 -0.68 -4.33
CA SER A 113 11.30 -0.95 -4.50
C SER A 113 11.71 -0.87 -5.97
N SER A 114 10.74 -0.97 -6.86
CA SER A 114 10.98 -0.81 -8.28
C SER A 114 9.66 -0.48 -8.94
N ASP A 115 9.66 -0.33 -10.26
CA ASP A 115 8.44 -0.05 -10.99
C ASP A 115 7.43 -1.18 -10.88
N MET A 116 7.88 -2.37 -10.57
CA MET A 116 7.04 -3.55 -10.59
C MET A 116 6.92 -4.24 -9.24
N GLN A 117 7.57 -3.74 -8.21
CA GLN A 117 7.58 -4.41 -6.92
C GLN A 117 7.47 -3.41 -5.79
N GLY A 118 6.81 -3.81 -4.72
CA GLY A 118 6.69 -2.95 -3.57
C GLY A 118 6.12 -3.70 -2.39
N LYS A 119 5.76 -2.94 -1.37
CA LYS A 119 5.13 -3.47 -0.17
C LYS A 119 3.94 -2.61 0.18
N LEU A 120 2.89 -3.27 0.61
CA LEU A 120 1.71 -2.60 1.12
C LEU A 120 1.63 -2.88 2.61
N THR A 121 1.61 -1.83 3.40
CA THR A 121 1.43 -1.96 4.83
C THR A 121 0.04 -1.46 5.18
N MET A 122 -0.69 -2.23 5.96
CA MET A 122 -2.00 -1.84 6.41
C MET A 122 -1.98 -1.81 7.93
N GLU A 123 -2.38 -0.69 8.50
CA GLU A 123 -2.37 -0.51 9.95
C GLU A 123 -3.74 -0.10 10.44
N THR A 124 -4.21 -0.77 11.46
CA THR A 124 -5.38 -0.33 12.18
C THR A 124 -4.88 0.04 13.56
N GLY A 125 -5.68 0.52 14.41
CA GLY A 125 -5.23 1.02 15.69
C GLY A 125 -4.19 0.15 16.39
N THR A 126 -4.40 -1.16 16.40
CA THR A 126 -3.52 -2.03 17.15
C THR A 126 -2.83 -3.06 16.30
N ASP A 127 -3.28 -3.27 15.09
CA ASP A 127 -2.75 -4.34 14.25
C ASP A 127 -2.12 -3.80 12.99
N SER A 128 -1.16 -4.51 12.47
CA SER A 128 -0.59 -4.14 11.18
C SER A 128 -0.18 -5.38 10.42
N ALA A 129 -0.10 -5.24 9.12
CA ALA A 129 0.31 -6.32 8.23
C ALA A 129 1.08 -5.73 7.07
N ILE A 130 2.08 -6.46 6.60
CA ILE A 130 2.87 -6.05 5.46
C ILE A 130 2.77 -7.15 4.42
N VAL A 131 2.49 -6.75 3.20
CA VAL A 131 2.31 -7.68 2.10
C VAL A 131 3.19 -7.26 0.96
N ASP A 132 3.92 -8.21 0.38
CA ASP A 132 4.69 -7.92 -0.83
C ASP A 132 3.75 -7.89 -2.01
N ILE A 133 3.92 -6.90 -2.87
CA ILE A 133 3.06 -6.74 -4.02
C ILE A 133 3.89 -6.62 -5.29
N THR A 134 3.33 -7.11 -6.37
CA THR A 134 3.99 -7.12 -7.66
C THR A 134 3.00 -6.64 -8.72
N LYS A 135 3.47 -5.80 -9.61
CA LYS A 135 2.61 -5.28 -10.68
C LYS A 135 2.64 -6.22 -11.86
N LYS A 136 1.49 -6.40 -12.50
CA LYS A 136 1.37 -7.22 -13.69
C LYS A 136 0.81 -6.43 -14.84
#